data_f21bcd14460477000b3e556433a335c4
#
_entry.id   f21bcd14460477000b3e556433a335c4
#
_cell.length_a   1.000
_cell.length_b   1.000
_cell.length_c   1.000
_cell.angle_alpha   90.00
_cell.angle_beta   90.00
_cell.angle_gamma   90.00
#
_symmetry.space_group_name_H-M   'P 1'
#
loop_
_entity.id
_entity.type
_entity.pdbx_description
1 polymer ?
#
loop_
_entity_poly.entity_id
_entity_poly.type
_entity_poly.pdbx_seq_one_letter_code
_entity_poly.pdbx_strand_id
1 'polypeptide(L)'
;MNPVVTISGGGIIGNYISSRLKKNNIESVIVEKSKNQNPSRENIRTLTLNSFSKKLLDDIGIKVPFAPIKEISVFDGDGSGSIHFSSKEINEENLSYVVFFNDLQQKLQDHDEHQTFFDNQIEDIIQDNEKNYSEIKLSSKDIIKTKFVAGCDGRNSNVAKIAELNEKKSSYNQTAITFTASCETKDVYLANQIFSDKGIFAIMPLPLNDKQSTHTIVWSVDNKNLLDSSIEDYVNDNIAYFEQKLSTLIKIDSAVLSFKLFSHHFENYISGNVVLVGDAAHSIHPLAG
;
A
#
# COMPACT_ATOMS: atom_id res chain seq x y z
N MET A 1 -6.61 -21.34 22.44
CA MET A 1 -7.07 -19.94 22.42
C MET A 1 -8.28 -19.87 21.49
N ASN A 2 -9.27 -19.03 21.82
CA ASN A 2 -10.53 -18.96 21.05
C ASN A 2 -10.91 -17.50 20.74
N PRO A 3 -10.11 -16.75 19.94
CA PRO A 3 -10.48 -15.40 19.54
C PRO A 3 -11.72 -15.43 18.64
N VAL A 4 -12.43 -14.31 18.55
CA VAL A 4 -13.55 -14.18 17.60
C VAL A 4 -13.02 -14.14 16.17
N VAL A 5 -11.91 -13.44 15.93
CA VAL A 5 -11.30 -13.27 14.61
C VAL A 5 -9.82 -13.64 14.64
N THR A 6 -9.39 -14.49 13.69
CA THR A 6 -7.98 -14.72 13.39
C THR A 6 -7.62 -13.95 12.12
N ILE A 7 -6.60 -13.10 12.18
CA ILE A 7 -6.15 -12.26 11.08
C ILE A 7 -4.84 -12.82 10.54
N SER A 8 -4.80 -13.20 9.27
CA SER A 8 -3.57 -13.60 8.58
C SER A 8 -2.91 -12.39 7.96
N GLY A 9 -1.70 -12.04 8.43
CA GLY A 9 -0.91 -10.90 7.97
C GLY A 9 -0.94 -9.71 8.92
N GLY A 10 0.23 -9.36 9.47
CA GLY A 10 0.48 -8.23 10.37
C GLY A 10 0.92 -6.94 9.63
N GLY A 11 0.49 -6.75 8.38
CA GLY A 11 0.69 -5.51 7.63
C GLY A 11 -0.26 -4.39 8.08
N ILE A 12 -0.29 -3.28 7.31
CA ILE A 12 -1.14 -2.12 7.60
C ILE A 12 -2.61 -2.53 7.77
N ILE A 13 -3.14 -3.34 6.85
CA ILE A 13 -4.56 -3.73 6.88
C ILE A 13 -4.87 -4.63 8.07
N GLY A 14 -4.04 -5.65 8.32
CA GLY A 14 -4.27 -6.58 9.43
C GLY A 14 -4.21 -5.89 10.80
N ASN A 15 -3.21 -5.05 11.03
CA ASN A 15 -3.11 -4.27 12.27
C ASN A 15 -4.26 -3.26 12.40
N TYR A 16 -4.66 -2.59 11.31
CA TYR A 16 -5.83 -1.71 11.33
C TYR A 16 -7.11 -2.46 11.74
N ILE A 17 -7.37 -3.63 11.13
CA ILE A 17 -8.54 -4.45 11.45
C ILE A 17 -8.51 -4.87 12.92
N SER A 18 -7.36 -5.33 13.42
CA SER A 18 -7.21 -5.73 14.82
C SER A 18 -7.52 -4.57 15.77
N SER A 19 -6.96 -3.37 15.52
CA SER A 19 -7.26 -2.16 16.31
C SER A 19 -8.74 -1.79 16.25
N ARG A 20 -9.36 -1.91 15.07
CA ARG A 20 -10.78 -1.61 14.89
C ARG A 20 -11.69 -2.60 15.62
N LEU A 21 -11.35 -3.88 15.62
CA LEU A 21 -12.04 -4.93 16.37
C LEU A 21 -11.91 -4.70 17.88
N LYS A 22 -10.70 -4.41 18.37
CA LYS A 22 -10.42 -4.10 19.78
C LYS A 22 -11.23 -2.90 20.26
N LYS A 23 -11.33 -1.83 19.47
CA LYS A 23 -12.17 -0.66 19.77
C LYS A 23 -13.65 -1.03 19.97
N ASN A 24 -14.10 -2.10 19.33
CA ASN A 24 -15.47 -2.62 19.46
C ASN A 24 -15.59 -3.82 20.44
N ASN A 25 -14.58 -4.06 21.29
CA ASN A 25 -14.52 -5.16 22.24
C ASN A 25 -14.63 -6.55 21.60
N ILE A 26 -14.09 -6.72 20.38
CA ILE A 26 -14.04 -7.99 19.67
C ILE A 26 -12.60 -8.50 19.74
N GLU A 27 -12.42 -9.68 20.35
CA GLU A 27 -11.11 -10.31 20.47
C GLU A 27 -10.60 -10.80 19.12
N SER A 28 -9.35 -10.44 18.81
CA SER A 28 -8.66 -10.91 17.60
C SER A 28 -7.21 -11.26 17.89
N VAL A 29 -6.64 -12.10 17.04
CA VAL A 29 -5.22 -12.44 17.03
C VAL A 29 -4.68 -12.28 15.61
N ILE A 30 -3.41 -11.91 15.50
CA ILE A 30 -2.71 -11.77 14.23
C ILE A 30 -1.74 -12.94 14.07
N VAL A 31 -1.69 -13.53 12.88
CA VAL A 31 -0.67 -14.52 12.47
C VAL A 31 0.18 -13.86 11.40
N GLU A 32 1.48 -13.67 11.68
CA GLU A 32 2.40 -12.96 10.79
C GLU A 32 3.62 -13.86 10.47
N LYS A 33 3.85 -14.07 9.17
CA LYS A 33 4.94 -14.93 8.69
C LYS A 33 6.34 -14.36 8.92
N SER A 34 6.44 -13.05 9.00
CA SER A 34 7.71 -12.37 9.24
C SER A 34 8.08 -12.46 10.72
N LYS A 35 9.39 -12.42 10.98
CA LYS A 35 9.87 -12.23 12.36
C LYS A 35 9.51 -10.82 12.82
N ASN A 36 9.33 -10.67 14.13
CA ASN A 36 9.17 -9.34 14.73
C ASN A 36 10.49 -8.57 14.56
N GLN A 37 10.58 -7.78 13.51
CA GLN A 37 11.73 -6.93 13.18
C GLN A 37 11.24 -5.51 13.00
N ASN A 38 11.99 -4.56 13.56
CA ASN A 38 11.76 -3.16 13.21
C ASN A 38 11.94 -2.97 11.71
N PRO A 39 11.07 -2.22 11.03
CA PRO A 39 11.24 -1.93 9.62
C PRO A 39 12.61 -1.32 9.34
N SER A 40 13.18 -1.62 8.17
CA SER A 40 14.47 -1.05 7.77
C SER A 40 14.41 0.47 7.85
N ARG A 41 15.51 1.11 8.27
CA ARG A 41 15.59 2.58 8.41
C ARG A 41 15.43 3.35 7.10
N GLU A 42 15.57 2.69 5.94
CA GLU A 42 15.34 3.31 4.64
C GLU A 42 13.83 3.34 4.33
N ASN A 43 13.24 4.48 4.63
CA ASN A 43 11.82 4.73 4.42
C ASN A 43 11.65 5.45 3.08
N ILE A 44 11.62 4.68 1.99
CA ILE A 44 11.50 5.19 0.62
C ILE A 44 10.06 5.04 0.13
N ARG A 45 9.41 3.94 0.52
CA ARG A 45 8.06 3.63 0.06
C ARG A 45 7.03 4.52 0.73
N THR A 46 6.15 5.10 -0.08
CA THR A 46 5.04 5.93 0.38
C THR A 46 3.68 5.31 0.03
N LEU A 47 2.65 5.81 0.67
CA LEU A 47 1.24 5.57 0.35
C LEU A 47 0.51 6.90 0.26
N THR A 48 -0.43 6.98 -0.67
CA THR A 48 -1.35 8.10 -0.78
C THR A 48 -2.72 7.70 -0.22
N LEU A 49 -3.07 8.28 0.91
CA LEU A 49 -4.35 8.02 1.59
C LEU A 49 -5.39 9.02 1.09
N ASN A 50 -6.58 8.55 0.71
CA ASN A 50 -7.71 9.44 0.50
C ASN A 50 -8.31 9.90 1.85
N SER A 51 -9.20 10.91 1.81
CA SER A 51 -9.83 11.47 3.02
C SER A 51 -10.57 10.41 3.84
N PHE A 52 -11.17 9.41 3.20
CA PHE A 52 -11.86 8.34 3.91
C PHE A 52 -10.89 7.44 4.67
N SER A 53 -9.80 7.01 4.05
CA SER A 53 -8.75 6.20 4.69
C SER A 53 -8.10 6.95 5.86
N LYS A 54 -7.84 8.27 5.68
CA LYS A 54 -7.33 9.12 6.76
C LYS A 54 -8.29 9.16 7.96
N LYS A 55 -9.60 9.36 7.70
CA LYS A 55 -10.63 9.35 8.73
C LYS A 55 -10.72 8.01 9.47
N LEU A 56 -10.60 6.88 8.76
CA LEU A 56 -10.58 5.55 9.38
C LEU A 56 -9.41 5.39 10.37
N LEU A 57 -8.22 5.92 10.04
CA LEU A 57 -7.06 5.91 10.93
C LEU A 57 -7.27 6.83 12.14
N ASP A 58 -7.81 8.04 11.91
CA ASP A 58 -8.14 8.97 12.99
C ASP A 58 -9.15 8.38 13.96
N ASP A 59 -10.15 7.67 13.46
CA ASP A 59 -11.18 7.00 14.27
C ASP A 59 -10.60 5.99 15.28
N ILE A 60 -9.47 5.39 14.98
CA ILE A 60 -8.75 4.50 15.91
C ILE A 60 -7.60 5.21 16.63
N GLY A 61 -7.43 6.52 16.45
CA GLY A 61 -6.40 7.31 17.15
C GLY A 61 -5.00 7.25 16.52
N ILE A 62 -4.86 6.70 15.31
CA ILE A 62 -3.59 6.63 14.59
C ILE A 62 -3.24 8.00 13.99
N LYS A 63 -2.11 8.55 14.42
CA LYS A 63 -1.57 9.81 13.90
C LYS A 63 -0.14 9.57 13.40
N VAL A 64 0.09 9.84 12.13
CA VAL A 64 1.41 9.79 11.48
C VAL A 64 1.66 11.11 10.76
N PRO A 65 2.92 11.54 10.60
CA PRO A 65 3.25 12.67 9.74
C PRO A 65 2.75 12.42 8.31
N PHE A 66 2.19 13.43 7.68
CA PHE A 66 1.74 13.36 6.30
C PHE A 66 2.05 14.65 5.53
N ALA A 67 2.17 14.53 4.20
CA ALA A 67 2.14 15.67 3.30
C ALA A 67 0.75 15.77 2.68
N PRO A 68 0.04 16.90 2.86
CA PRO A 68 -1.27 17.10 2.26
C PRO A 68 -1.13 17.40 0.76
N ILE A 69 -1.98 16.80 -0.07
CA ILE A 69 -2.18 17.16 -1.47
C ILE A 69 -3.47 17.95 -1.56
N LYS A 70 -3.38 19.23 -1.94
CA LYS A 70 -4.55 20.10 -2.13
C LYS A 70 -4.91 20.25 -3.60
N GLU A 71 -3.92 20.09 -4.47
CA GLU A 71 -4.06 20.26 -5.91
C GLU A 71 -3.36 19.12 -6.65
N ILE A 72 -3.97 18.67 -7.75
CA ILE A 72 -3.40 17.64 -8.63
C ILE A 72 -3.47 18.18 -10.06
N SER A 73 -2.33 18.26 -10.75
CA SER A 73 -2.26 18.58 -12.17
C SER A 73 -1.88 17.33 -12.95
N VAL A 74 -2.65 17.00 -13.96
CA VAL A 74 -2.44 15.86 -14.85
C VAL A 74 -2.17 16.39 -16.25
N PHE A 75 -1.12 15.91 -16.88
CA PHE A 75 -0.68 16.37 -18.21
C PHE A 75 -0.63 15.21 -19.20
N ASP A 76 -1.07 15.47 -20.42
CA ASP A 76 -0.65 14.74 -21.59
C ASP A 76 0.78 15.18 -21.94
N GLY A 77 1.77 14.34 -21.67
CA GLY A 77 3.19 14.69 -21.89
C GLY A 77 3.55 14.87 -23.36
N ASP A 78 2.87 14.19 -24.26
CA ASP A 78 3.14 14.20 -25.70
C ASP A 78 2.18 15.14 -26.44
N GLY A 79 1.13 15.60 -25.80
CA GLY A 79 0.15 16.56 -26.32
C GLY A 79 0.06 17.86 -25.52
N SER A 80 -1.09 18.53 -25.65
CA SER A 80 -1.40 19.80 -24.97
C SER A 80 -2.52 19.67 -23.93
N GLY A 81 -3.03 18.46 -23.70
CA GLY A 81 -4.12 18.21 -22.76
C GLY A 81 -3.66 18.33 -21.30
N SER A 82 -4.47 18.96 -20.47
CA SER A 82 -4.25 18.98 -19.03
C SER A 82 -5.57 18.98 -18.27
N ILE A 83 -5.56 18.39 -17.08
CA ILE A 83 -6.67 18.43 -16.14
C ILE A 83 -6.12 18.87 -14.79
N HIS A 84 -6.87 19.72 -14.10
CA HIS A 84 -6.53 20.18 -12.78
C HIS A 84 -7.65 19.86 -11.79
N PHE A 85 -7.28 19.38 -10.60
CA PHE A 85 -8.20 19.10 -9.50
C PHE A 85 -7.79 19.92 -8.29
N SER A 86 -8.76 20.51 -7.60
CA SER A 86 -8.54 21.26 -6.38
C SER A 86 -9.46 20.75 -5.25
N SER A 87 -8.93 20.64 -4.06
CA SER A 87 -9.71 20.28 -2.86
C SER A 87 -10.85 21.26 -2.59
N LYS A 88 -10.69 22.53 -3.02
CA LYS A 88 -11.72 23.57 -2.90
C LYS A 88 -12.96 23.28 -3.74
N GLU A 89 -12.81 22.61 -4.89
CA GLU A 89 -13.93 22.28 -5.78
C GLU A 89 -14.88 21.25 -5.17
N ILE A 90 -14.36 20.41 -4.26
CA ILE A 90 -15.14 19.39 -3.56
C ILE A 90 -15.39 19.73 -2.09
N ASN A 91 -15.06 20.95 -1.65
CA ASN A 91 -15.20 21.43 -0.26
C ASN A 91 -14.48 20.53 0.76
N GLU A 92 -13.34 19.97 0.40
CA GLU A 92 -12.47 19.20 1.28
C GLU A 92 -11.22 20.00 1.65
N GLU A 93 -10.63 19.71 2.79
CA GLU A 93 -9.36 20.33 3.19
C GLU A 93 -8.21 19.89 2.28
N ASN A 94 -8.16 18.61 1.94
CA ASN A 94 -7.14 18.01 1.09
C ASN A 94 -7.77 16.96 0.18
N LEU A 95 -7.21 16.77 -1.01
CA LEU A 95 -7.59 15.68 -1.91
C LEU A 95 -7.07 14.32 -1.40
N SER A 96 -5.85 14.34 -0.85
CA SER A 96 -5.20 13.14 -0.33
C SER A 96 -4.04 13.48 0.62
N TYR A 97 -3.43 12.45 1.21
CA TYR A 97 -2.38 12.55 2.21
C TYR A 97 -1.28 11.55 1.92
N VAL A 98 -0.08 12.02 1.63
CA VAL A 98 1.09 11.15 1.43
C VAL A 98 1.71 10.82 2.79
N VAL A 99 1.91 9.55 3.06
CA VAL A 99 2.54 9.05 4.29
C VAL A 99 3.65 8.06 3.94
N PHE A 100 4.66 7.95 4.78
CA PHE A 100 5.61 6.87 4.67
C PHE A 100 4.98 5.54 5.10
N PHE A 101 5.18 4.50 4.30
CA PHE A 101 4.64 3.17 4.55
C PHE A 101 5.12 2.61 5.89
N ASN A 102 6.42 2.70 6.17
CA ASN A 102 7.01 2.14 7.38
C ASN A 102 6.52 2.87 8.63
N ASP A 103 6.36 4.21 8.58
CA ASP A 103 5.87 5.00 9.71
C ASP A 103 4.44 4.60 10.07
N LEU A 104 3.57 4.45 9.05
CA LEU A 104 2.19 4.02 9.26
C LEU A 104 2.13 2.58 9.79
N GLN A 105 2.92 1.67 9.21
CA GLN A 105 2.95 0.28 9.65
C GLN A 105 3.44 0.16 11.10
N GLN A 106 4.54 0.83 11.43
CA GLN A 106 5.09 0.82 12.79
C GLN A 106 4.08 1.40 13.79
N LYS A 107 3.45 2.54 13.43
CA LYS A 107 2.47 3.19 14.30
C LYS A 107 1.26 2.31 14.58
N LEU A 108 0.80 1.54 13.58
CA LEU A 108 -0.28 0.57 13.75
C LEU A 108 0.13 -0.63 14.60
N GLN A 109 1.37 -1.12 14.46
CA GLN A 109 1.90 -2.22 15.27
C GLN A 109 2.02 -1.82 16.74
N ASP A 110 2.47 -0.59 17.02
CA ASP A 110 2.72 -0.10 18.38
C ASP A 110 1.47 0.44 19.06
N HIS A 111 0.39 0.66 18.29
CA HIS A 111 -0.80 1.37 18.79
C HIS A 111 -1.54 0.59 19.88
N ASP A 112 -1.64 -0.71 19.68
CA ASP A 112 -2.36 -1.59 20.59
C ASP A 112 -1.50 -2.81 20.90
N GLU A 113 -1.62 -3.35 22.12
CA GLU A 113 -1.07 -4.66 22.44
C GLU A 113 -1.90 -5.75 21.74
N HIS A 114 -1.57 -5.99 20.46
CA HIS A 114 -2.16 -7.09 19.71
C HIS A 114 -1.44 -8.38 20.03
N GLN A 115 -2.20 -9.43 20.28
CA GLN A 115 -1.58 -10.76 20.33
C GLN A 115 -1.19 -11.17 18.90
N THR A 116 0.11 -11.20 18.61
CA THR A 116 0.65 -11.56 17.30
C THR A 116 1.54 -12.80 17.42
N PHE A 117 1.24 -13.80 16.60
CA PHE A 117 2.07 -14.98 16.39
C PHE A 117 3.04 -14.67 15.24
N PHE A 118 4.21 -14.16 15.58
CA PHE A 118 5.28 -13.92 14.60
C PHE A 118 5.96 -15.23 14.18
N ASP A 119 6.66 -15.20 13.03
CA ASP A 119 7.35 -16.36 12.43
C ASP A 119 6.39 -17.55 12.24
N ASN A 120 5.13 -17.24 11.97
CA ASN A 120 4.04 -18.21 11.79
C ASN A 120 3.19 -17.89 10.58
N GLN A 121 2.70 -18.93 9.93
CA GLN A 121 1.69 -18.81 8.87
C GLN A 121 0.56 -19.82 9.10
N ILE A 122 -0.59 -19.52 8.52
CA ILE A 122 -1.72 -20.45 8.51
C ILE A 122 -1.41 -21.53 7.46
N GLU A 123 -1.37 -22.80 7.90
CA GLU A 123 -1.17 -23.95 7.01
C GLU A 123 -2.50 -24.60 6.57
N ASP A 124 -3.52 -24.51 7.41
CA ASP A 124 -4.81 -25.16 7.14
C ASP A 124 -5.95 -24.42 7.87
N ILE A 125 -7.14 -24.45 7.29
CA ILE A 125 -8.37 -23.88 7.82
C ILE A 125 -9.47 -24.94 7.71
N ILE A 126 -9.83 -25.56 8.82
CA ILE A 126 -10.90 -26.56 8.88
C ILE A 126 -12.16 -25.89 9.39
N GLN A 127 -13.14 -25.68 8.51
CA GLN A 127 -14.43 -25.06 8.84
C GLN A 127 -15.39 -26.11 9.40
N ASP A 128 -15.93 -25.86 10.60
CA ASP A 128 -17.01 -26.65 11.22
C ASP A 128 -18.31 -25.82 11.12
N ASN A 129 -19.06 -26.06 10.06
CA ASN A 129 -20.29 -25.32 9.78
C ASN A 129 -21.41 -25.61 10.81
N GLU A 130 -21.40 -26.76 11.45
CA GLU A 130 -22.40 -27.10 12.48
C GLU A 130 -22.15 -26.31 13.78
N LYS A 131 -20.89 -26.12 14.13
CA LYS A 131 -20.48 -25.42 15.36
C LYS A 131 -20.14 -23.96 15.16
N ASN A 132 -20.18 -23.48 13.89
CA ASN A 132 -19.95 -22.09 13.53
C ASN A 132 -18.58 -21.54 13.95
N TYR A 133 -17.53 -22.35 13.80
CA TYR A 133 -16.13 -21.97 14.02
C TYR A 133 -15.19 -22.65 13.02
N SER A 134 -13.95 -22.15 12.93
CA SER A 134 -12.85 -22.78 12.21
C SER A 134 -11.72 -23.16 13.15
N GLU A 135 -11.07 -24.29 12.88
CA GLU A 135 -9.77 -24.65 13.45
C GLU A 135 -8.65 -24.23 12.48
N ILE A 136 -7.78 -23.35 12.96
CA ILE A 136 -6.66 -22.83 12.20
C ILE A 136 -5.39 -23.53 12.66
N LYS A 137 -4.72 -24.23 11.75
CA LYS A 137 -3.41 -24.86 12.01
C LYS A 137 -2.30 -23.90 11.61
N LEU A 138 -1.39 -23.64 12.52
CA LEU A 138 -0.21 -22.82 12.31
C LEU A 138 1.01 -23.67 11.93
N SER A 139 2.00 -23.04 11.29
CA SER A 139 3.30 -23.67 10.99
C SER A 139 4.06 -24.13 12.24
N SER A 140 3.83 -23.50 13.38
CA SER A 140 4.33 -23.92 14.70
C SER A 140 3.67 -25.21 15.22
N LYS A 141 2.62 -25.72 14.53
CA LYS A 141 1.73 -26.83 14.96
C LYS A 141 0.69 -26.44 16.02
N ASP A 142 0.64 -25.17 16.43
CA ASP A 142 -0.40 -24.67 17.29
C ASP A 142 -1.76 -24.65 16.56
N ILE A 143 -2.84 -24.77 17.34
CA ILE A 143 -4.20 -24.73 16.84
C ILE A 143 -4.95 -23.56 17.49
N ILE A 144 -5.56 -22.73 16.65
CA ILE A 144 -6.43 -21.63 17.06
C ILE A 144 -7.86 -21.96 16.63
N LYS A 145 -8.82 -21.83 17.55
CA LYS A 145 -10.25 -21.92 17.23
C LYS A 145 -10.83 -20.52 17.12
N THR A 146 -11.48 -20.19 16.01
CA THR A 146 -11.98 -18.84 15.74
C THR A 146 -13.32 -18.88 15.02
N LYS A 147 -14.12 -17.83 15.16
CA LYS A 147 -15.39 -17.72 14.41
C LYS A 147 -15.17 -17.25 12.98
N PHE A 148 -14.19 -16.34 12.75
CA PHE A 148 -13.91 -15.77 11.45
C PHE A 148 -12.41 -15.73 11.19
N VAL A 149 -12.03 -15.84 9.92
CA VAL A 149 -10.67 -15.68 9.43
C VAL A 149 -10.63 -14.51 8.46
N ALA A 150 -9.78 -13.50 8.74
CA ALA A 150 -9.53 -12.41 7.84
C ALA A 150 -8.18 -12.60 7.14
N GLY A 151 -8.18 -12.86 5.85
CA GLY A 151 -6.99 -12.93 5.01
C GLY A 151 -6.51 -11.53 4.65
N CYS A 152 -5.47 -11.05 5.31
CA CYS A 152 -4.80 -9.76 5.09
C CYS A 152 -3.33 -9.96 4.68
N ASP A 153 -2.98 -11.12 4.14
CA ASP A 153 -1.64 -11.64 3.90
C ASP A 153 -1.06 -11.25 2.53
N GLY A 154 -1.66 -10.23 1.89
CA GLY A 154 -1.14 -9.59 0.69
C GLY A 154 -1.41 -10.36 -0.60
N ARG A 155 -0.83 -9.86 -1.70
CA ARG A 155 -1.12 -10.26 -3.09
C ARG A 155 -0.95 -11.76 -3.42
N ASN A 156 -0.21 -12.50 -2.63
CA ASN A 156 -0.04 -13.95 -2.81
C ASN A 156 -0.70 -14.70 -1.65
N SER A 157 -1.92 -14.29 -1.29
CA SER A 157 -2.65 -14.78 -0.13
C SER A 157 -2.64 -16.31 -0.03
N ASN A 158 -2.13 -16.80 1.10
CA ASN A 158 -2.18 -18.21 1.44
C ASN A 158 -3.58 -18.61 1.94
N VAL A 159 -4.25 -17.68 2.61
CA VAL A 159 -5.64 -17.86 3.05
C VAL A 159 -6.57 -18.06 1.84
N ALA A 160 -6.39 -17.29 0.78
CA ALA A 160 -7.17 -17.45 -0.45
C ALA A 160 -7.00 -18.83 -1.09
N LYS A 161 -5.76 -19.35 -1.09
CA LYS A 161 -5.45 -20.69 -1.63
C LYS A 161 -6.07 -21.79 -0.79
N ILE A 162 -5.96 -21.70 0.55
CA ILE A 162 -6.55 -22.67 1.47
C ILE A 162 -8.08 -22.68 1.38
N ALA A 163 -8.69 -21.49 1.21
CA ALA A 163 -10.13 -21.32 1.07
C ALA A 163 -10.63 -21.64 -0.35
N GLU A 164 -9.75 -22.10 -1.26
CA GLU A 164 -10.05 -22.50 -2.66
C GLU A 164 -10.80 -21.40 -3.44
N LEU A 165 -10.43 -20.13 -3.18
CA LEU A 165 -11.03 -19.00 -3.87
C LEU A 165 -10.43 -18.79 -5.27
N ASN A 166 -11.27 -18.53 -6.26
CA ASN A 166 -10.87 -18.39 -7.67
C ASN A 166 -10.26 -17.03 -7.94
N GLU A 167 -8.95 -16.99 -8.19
CA GLU A 167 -8.20 -15.77 -8.54
C GLU A 167 -8.23 -15.52 -10.06
N LYS A 168 -8.53 -14.27 -10.44
CA LYS A 168 -8.29 -13.75 -11.78
C LYS A 168 -7.09 -12.80 -11.73
N LYS A 169 -6.07 -13.10 -12.51
CA LYS A 169 -4.81 -12.34 -12.55
C LYS A 169 -4.48 -11.87 -13.96
N SER A 170 -4.05 -10.63 -14.08
CA SER A 170 -3.61 -10.03 -15.35
C SER A 170 -2.35 -9.20 -15.14
N SER A 171 -1.40 -9.30 -16.05
CA SER A 171 -0.22 -8.43 -16.05
C SER A 171 -0.53 -7.13 -16.78
N TYR A 172 -0.09 -6.01 -16.20
CA TYR A 172 -0.07 -4.71 -16.91
C TYR A 172 1.09 -4.63 -17.92
N ASN A 173 2.03 -5.59 -17.90
CA ASN A 173 3.30 -5.52 -18.62
C ASN A 173 4.09 -4.25 -18.34
N GLN A 174 3.98 -3.76 -17.12
CA GLN A 174 4.64 -2.56 -16.62
C GLN A 174 5.40 -2.85 -15.33
N THR A 175 6.43 -2.03 -15.11
CA THR A 175 7.20 -1.98 -13.86
C THR A 175 7.01 -0.61 -13.24
N ALA A 176 6.64 -0.57 -11.97
CA ALA A 176 6.67 0.64 -11.17
C ALA A 176 8.08 0.85 -10.65
N ILE A 177 8.56 2.09 -10.77
CA ILE A 177 9.82 2.59 -10.25
C ILE A 177 9.48 3.63 -9.18
N THR A 178 10.12 3.59 -8.02
CA THR A 178 9.89 4.59 -6.97
C THR A 178 11.20 4.99 -6.30
N PHE A 179 11.32 6.27 -6.00
CA PHE A 179 12.43 6.86 -5.27
C PHE A 179 12.01 8.19 -4.64
N THR A 180 12.82 8.71 -3.72
CA THR A 180 12.65 10.06 -3.17
C THR A 180 13.62 11.03 -3.81
N ALA A 181 13.21 12.29 -3.92
CA ALA A 181 13.98 13.33 -4.58
C ALA A 181 13.82 14.69 -3.91
N SER A 182 14.83 15.55 -4.08
CA SER A 182 14.74 16.98 -3.78
C SER A 182 14.35 17.74 -5.04
N CYS A 183 13.32 18.57 -4.94
CA CYS A 183 12.86 19.43 -6.03
C CYS A 183 12.73 20.87 -5.53
N GLU A 184 13.15 21.81 -6.38
CA GLU A 184 12.92 23.23 -6.14
C GLU A 184 11.51 23.60 -6.62
N THR A 185 10.51 23.40 -5.76
CA THR A 185 9.13 23.81 -6.05
C THR A 185 8.65 24.83 -5.04
N LYS A 186 7.81 25.77 -5.51
CA LYS A 186 7.15 26.76 -4.65
C LYS A 186 5.86 26.22 -4.04
N ASP A 187 5.27 25.19 -4.64
CA ASP A 187 4.00 24.62 -4.18
C ASP A 187 4.24 23.26 -3.55
N VAL A 188 4.17 23.23 -2.23
CA VAL A 188 4.37 22.03 -1.40
C VAL A 188 3.07 21.20 -1.23
N TYR A 189 1.97 21.62 -1.87
CA TYR A 189 0.68 20.94 -1.80
C TYR A 189 0.22 20.38 -3.15
N LEU A 190 1.03 20.55 -4.18
CA LEU A 190 0.73 20.14 -5.55
C LEU A 190 1.34 18.76 -5.84
N ALA A 191 0.51 17.85 -6.33
CA ALA A 191 0.97 16.63 -6.99
C ALA A 191 0.85 16.81 -8.52
N ASN A 192 1.83 16.31 -9.26
CA ASN A 192 1.79 16.30 -10.72
C ASN A 192 1.82 14.87 -11.24
N GLN A 193 1.06 14.63 -12.32
CA GLN A 193 1.07 13.37 -13.04
C GLN A 193 1.20 13.63 -14.54
N ILE A 194 2.10 12.91 -15.21
CA ILE A 194 2.38 13.06 -16.63
C ILE A 194 2.22 11.69 -17.30
N PHE A 195 1.36 11.62 -18.31
CA PHE A 195 1.17 10.47 -19.17
C PHE A 195 1.97 10.68 -20.45
N SER A 196 2.92 9.81 -20.76
CA SER A 196 3.78 9.92 -21.93
C SER A 196 4.21 8.55 -22.48
N ASP A 197 4.91 8.54 -23.62
CA ASP A 197 5.57 7.35 -24.18
C ASP A 197 6.66 6.77 -23.27
N LYS A 198 7.20 7.61 -22.36
CA LYS A 198 8.16 7.20 -21.32
C LYS A 198 7.51 6.59 -20.08
N GLY A 199 6.19 6.51 -20.06
CA GLY A 199 5.38 5.95 -18.98
C GLY A 199 4.54 6.99 -18.24
N ILE A 200 3.96 6.54 -17.14
CA ILE A 200 3.12 7.37 -16.26
C ILE A 200 3.98 7.81 -15.06
N PHE A 201 4.32 9.08 -15.03
CA PHE A 201 5.18 9.69 -14.03
C PHE A 201 4.33 10.49 -13.03
N ALA A 202 4.43 10.17 -11.75
CA ALA A 202 3.79 10.93 -10.67
C ALA A 202 4.83 11.44 -9.69
N ILE A 203 4.73 12.72 -9.33
CA ILE A 203 5.55 13.37 -8.32
C ILE A 203 4.64 14.00 -7.27
N MET A 204 4.89 13.68 -6.01
CA MET A 204 4.04 14.06 -4.88
C MET A 204 4.90 14.58 -3.73
N PRO A 205 4.41 15.55 -2.93
CA PRO A 205 5.14 16.03 -1.76
C PRO A 205 5.33 14.93 -0.72
N LEU A 206 6.44 14.99 0.01
CA LEU A 206 6.72 14.13 1.16
C LEU A 206 6.40 14.85 2.48
N PRO A 207 6.05 14.10 3.54
CA PRO A 207 5.99 14.66 4.89
C PRO A 207 7.32 15.35 5.22
N LEU A 208 7.24 16.56 5.78
CA LEU A 208 8.42 17.26 6.27
C LEU A 208 9.10 16.41 7.35
N ASN A 209 10.34 16.08 7.13
CA ASN A 209 11.19 15.35 8.05
C ASN A 209 12.60 15.97 7.99
N ASP A 210 13.50 15.48 8.84
CA ASP A 210 14.91 15.94 8.87
C ASP A 210 15.73 15.50 7.63
N LYS A 211 15.08 14.83 6.66
CA LYS A 211 15.70 14.42 5.40
C LYS A 211 15.62 15.55 4.38
N GLN A 212 16.58 15.58 3.46
CA GLN A 212 16.63 16.59 2.39
C GLN A 212 15.56 16.36 1.31
N SER A 213 15.04 15.14 1.17
CA SER A 213 14.05 14.81 0.14
C SER A 213 12.73 15.51 0.39
N THR A 214 12.21 16.17 -0.63
CA THR A 214 10.94 16.93 -0.59
C THR A 214 9.78 16.21 -1.29
N HIS A 215 10.09 15.26 -2.18
CA HIS A 215 9.10 14.56 -3.01
C HIS A 215 9.36 13.06 -3.10
N THR A 216 8.29 12.32 -3.35
CA THR A 216 8.32 10.93 -3.80
C THR A 216 7.92 10.87 -5.27
N ILE A 217 8.59 10.00 -6.02
CA ILE A 217 8.27 9.71 -7.40
C ILE A 217 7.73 8.28 -7.49
N VAL A 218 6.64 8.11 -8.24
CA VAL A 218 6.12 6.81 -8.68
C VAL A 218 6.01 6.86 -10.20
N TRP A 219 6.78 6.02 -10.87
CA TRP A 219 6.87 6.02 -12.32
C TRP A 219 6.58 4.63 -12.88
N SER A 220 5.44 4.46 -13.54
CA SER A 220 5.06 3.22 -14.17
C SER A 220 5.53 3.19 -15.63
N VAL A 221 6.40 2.24 -15.97
CA VAL A 221 7.07 2.13 -17.26
C VAL A 221 6.68 0.82 -17.93
N ASP A 222 6.39 0.85 -19.24
CA ASP A 222 6.17 -0.36 -20.02
C ASP A 222 7.43 -1.22 -20.05
N ASN A 223 7.30 -2.53 -19.82
CA ASN A 223 8.44 -3.43 -19.78
C ASN A 223 9.26 -3.46 -21.08
N LYS A 224 8.63 -3.16 -22.21
CA LYS A 224 9.33 -3.04 -23.51
C LYS A 224 10.39 -1.92 -23.50
N ASN A 225 10.18 -0.85 -22.73
CA ASN A 225 11.12 0.26 -22.62
C ASN A 225 12.31 -0.03 -21.70
N LEU A 226 12.26 -1.15 -20.96
CA LEU A 226 13.28 -1.58 -20.00
C LEU A 226 14.10 -2.78 -20.49
N LEU A 227 13.94 -3.21 -21.75
CA LEU A 227 14.57 -4.44 -22.26
C LEU A 227 16.09 -4.32 -22.39
N ASP A 228 16.57 -3.12 -22.72
CA ASP A 228 17.98 -2.89 -23.10
C ASP A 228 18.74 -2.01 -22.07
N SER A 229 18.14 -1.70 -20.91
CA SER A 229 18.74 -0.82 -19.89
C SER A 229 18.47 -1.33 -18.48
N SER A 230 19.36 -1.00 -17.55
CA SER A 230 19.05 -1.13 -16.13
C SER A 230 17.96 -0.11 -15.73
N ILE A 231 17.32 -0.34 -14.60
CA ILE A 231 16.31 0.61 -14.07
C ILE A 231 16.93 1.98 -13.81
N GLU A 232 18.13 1.99 -13.23
CA GLU A 232 18.89 3.20 -12.92
C GLU A 232 19.27 3.96 -14.18
N ASP A 233 19.75 3.28 -15.23
CA ASP A 233 20.09 3.89 -16.51
C ASP A 233 18.84 4.49 -17.18
N TYR A 234 17.73 3.74 -17.20
CA TYR A 234 16.47 4.23 -17.73
C TYR A 234 16.00 5.50 -17.03
N VAL A 235 16.09 5.56 -15.70
CA VAL A 235 15.74 6.75 -14.92
C VAL A 235 16.65 7.92 -15.29
N ASN A 236 17.97 7.72 -15.30
CA ASN A 236 18.94 8.79 -15.62
C ASN A 236 18.76 9.34 -17.04
N ASP A 237 18.49 8.48 -18.01
CA ASP A 237 18.34 8.87 -19.42
C ASP A 237 17.04 9.63 -19.71
N ASN A 238 16.00 9.42 -18.89
CA ASN A 238 14.67 9.96 -19.18
C ASN A 238 14.17 11.01 -18.17
N ILE A 239 14.82 11.19 -17.02
CA ILE A 239 14.35 12.13 -15.98
C ILE A 239 14.30 13.59 -16.49
N ALA A 240 15.24 13.99 -17.34
CA ALA A 240 15.32 15.34 -17.91
C ALA A 240 14.06 15.73 -18.71
N TYR A 241 13.37 14.77 -19.32
CA TYR A 241 12.09 15.00 -20.00
C TYR A 241 11.03 15.54 -19.00
N PHE A 242 10.93 14.92 -17.84
CA PHE A 242 9.95 15.34 -16.82
C PHE A 242 10.37 16.65 -16.13
N GLU A 243 11.67 16.87 -15.92
CA GLU A 243 12.20 18.14 -15.43
C GLU A 243 11.80 19.31 -16.33
N GLN A 244 11.92 19.13 -17.64
CA GLN A 244 11.49 20.14 -18.62
C GLN A 244 9.98 20.38 -18.56
N LYS A 245 9.15 19.32 -18.49
CA LYS A 245 7.69 19.45 -18.43
C LYS A 245 7.22 20.12 -17.13
N LEU A 246 7.88 19.85 -16.02
CA LEU A 246 7.56 20.40 -14.70
C LEU A 246 8.28 21.72 -14.41
N SER A 247 9.21 22.14 -15.26
CA SER A 247 10.07 23.32 -15.05
C SER A 247 10.77 23.30 -13.68
N THR A 248 11.24 22.12 -13.25
CA THR A 248 11.94 21.92 -11.98
C THR A 248 13.02 20.86 -12.13
N LEU A 249 14.14 21.03 -11.44
CA LEU A 249 15.18 20.00 -11.35
C LEU A 249 14.77 18.93 -10.32
N ILE A 250 15.09 17.68 -10.63
CA ILE A 250 14.78 16.52 -9.79
C ILE A 250 16.10 15.84 -9.40
N LYS A 251 16.54 16.08 -8.20
CA LYS A 251 17.73 15.41 -7.64
C LYS A 251 17.31 14.16 -6.89
N ILE A 252 17.74 12.99 -7.36
CA ILE A 252 17.47 11.71 -6.71
C ILE A 252 18.25 11.61 -5.41
N ASP A 253 17.58 11.33 -4.29
CA ASP A 253 18.15 11.29 -2.94
C ASP A 253 18.17 9.90 -2.30
N SER A 254 17.51 8.91 -2.92
CA SER A 254 17.44 7.54 -2.39
C SER A 254 17.84 6.49 -3.42
N ALA A 255 17.95 5.24 -3.00
CA ALA A 255 17.97 4.12 -3.93
C ALA A 255 16.70 4.09 -4.79
N VAL A 256 16.85 3.61 -6.03
CA VAL A 256 15.73 3.41 -6.95
C VAL A 256 15.18 2.00 -6.71
N LEU A 257 13.92 1.90 -6.30
CA LEU A 257 13.23 0.62 -6.11
C LEU A 257 12.33 0.34 -7.30
N SER A 258 12.15 -0.93 -7.65
CA SER A 258 11.25 -1.31 -8.73
C SER A 258 10.46 -2.58 -8.41
N PHE A 259 9.25 -2.68 -8.98
CA PHE A 259 8.39 -3.85 -8.84
C PHE A 259 7.43 -3.99 -10.02
N LYS A 260 7.22 -5.24 -10.46
CA LYS A 260 6.31 -5.56 -11.56
C LYS A 260 4.86 -5.27 -11.15
N LEU A 261 4.11 -4.68 -12.08
CA LEU A 261 2.71 -4.38 -11.91
C LEU A 261 1.82 -5.47 -12.50
N PHE A 262 0.85 -5.90 -11.70
CA PHE A 262 -0.22 -6.78 -12.13
C PHE A 262 -1.50 -6.46 -11.36
N SER A 263 -2.63 -6.72 -11.96
CA SER A 263 -3.91 -6.74 -11.25
C SER A 263 -4.27 -8.16 -10.87
N HIS A 264 -4.91 -8.31 -9.75
CA HIS A 264 -5.61 -9.53 -9.39
C HIS A 264 -6.89 -9.20 -8.62
N HIS A 265 -7.86 -10.06 -8.73
CA HIS A 265 -9.07 -10.03 -7.94
C HIS A 265 -9.63 -11.44 -7.85
N PHE A 266 -10.43 -11.69 -6.83
CA PHE A 266 -11.15 -12.94 -6.68
C PHE A 266 -12.61 -12.75 -7.10
N GLU A 267 -13.24 -13.81 -7.65
CA GLU A 267 -14.66 -13.77 -7.99
C GLU A 267 -15.54 -13.60 -6.74
N ASN A 268 -15.12 -14.23 -5.64
CA ASN A 268 -15.72 -14.09 -4.33
C ASN A 268 -14.62 -13.80 -3.32
N TYR A 269 -14.86 -12.87 -2.42
CA TYR A 269 -13.95 -12.54 -1.32
C TYR A 269 -14.27 -13.31 -0.04
N ILE A 270 -15.32 -14.11 -0.04
CA ILE A 270 -15.83 -14.85 1.11
C ILE A 270 -16.00 -16.31 0.74
N SER A 271 -15.56 -17.21 1.64
CA SER A 271 -15.80 -18.67 1.59
C SER A 271 -16.10 -19.15 3.01
N GLY A 272 -17.37 -19.45 3.29
CA GLY A 272 -17.81 -19.77 4.65
C GLY A 272 -17.52 -18.62 5.62
N ASN A 273 -16.69 -18.87 6.63
CA ASN A 273 -16.28 -17.87 7.62
C ASN A 273 -14.89 -17.26 7.35
N VAL A 274 -14.36 -17.44 6.14
CA VAL A 274 -13.13 -16.78 5.66
C VAL A 274 -13.50 -15.55 4.82
N VAL A 275 -12.82 -14.42 5.05
CA VAL A 275 -12.95 -13.19 4.24
C VAL A 275 -11.57 -12.66 3.84
N LEU A 276 -11.39 -12.30 2.57
CA LEU A 276 -10.18 -11.64 2.07
C LEU A 276 -10.33 -10.12 2.16
N VAL A 277 -9.25 -9.42 2.54
CA VAL A 277 -9.26 -7.95 2.71
C VAL A 277 -7.96 -7.33 2.17
N GLY A 278 -8.08 -6.16 1.57
CA GLY A 278 -6.95 -5.41 1.02
C GLY A 278 -6.28 -6.12 -0.16
N ASP A 279 -4.95 -6.09 -0.24
CA ASP A 279 -4.18 -6.73 -1.30
C ASP A 279 -4.36 -8.26 -1.36
N ALA A 280 -4.89 -8.89 -0.32
CA ALA A 280 -5.27 -10.30 -0.37
C ALA A 280 -6.53 -10.55 -1.19
N ALA A 281 -7.43 -9.57 -1.28
CA ALA A 281 -8.67 -9.64 -2.04
C ALA A 281 -8.50 -9.16 -3.49
N HIS A 282 -7.81 -8.04 -3.68
CA HIS A 282 -7.58 -7.44 -5.00
C HIS A 282 -6.41 -6.47 -5.02
N SER A 283 -5.84 -6.25 -6.19
CA SER A 283 -4.90 -5.15 -6.43
C SER A 283 -5.20 -4.48 -7.76
N ILE A 284 -4.97 -3.18 -7.81
CA ILE A 284 -5.16 -2.34 -8.99
C ILE A 284 -3.86 -1.62 -9.34
N HIS A 285 -3.81 -0.98 -10.50
CA HIS A 285 -2.68 -0.18 -10.92
C HIS A 285 -2.49 1.03 -9.99
N PRO A 286 -1.28 1.27 -9.44
CA PRO A 286 -1.00 2.41 -8.58
C PRO A 286 -0.78 3.68 -9.43
N LEU A 287 -1.84 4.26 -9.98
CA LEU A 287 -1.74 5.43 -10.87
C LEU A 287 -1.19 6.68 -10.17
N ALA A 288 -1.39 6.79 -8.88
CA ALA A 288 -0.99 7.99 -8.12
C ALA A 288 -0.52 7.66 -6.68
N GLY A 289 0.25 6.59 -6.54
CA GLY A 289 0.89 6.20 -5.28
C GLY A 289 0.07 5.32 -4.36
#